data_1a8717613590a3a3793ee62fbd3f2c53
#
_entry.id   1a8717613590a3a3793ee62fbd3f2c53
#
_cell.length_a   1.000
_cell.length_b   1.000
_cell.length_c   1.000
_cell.angle_alpha   90.00
_cell.angle_beta   90.00
_cell.angle_gamma   90.00
#
_symmetry.space_group_name_H-M   'P 1'
#
loop_
_entity.id
_entity.type
_entity.pdbx_description
1 polymer ?
#
loop_
_entity_poly.entity_id
_entity_poly.type
_entity_poly.pdbx_seq_one_letter_code
_entity_poly.pdbx_strand_id
1 'polypeptide(L)'
;MSSALDLHGPPHVDRYLETNGEDGYNWRNGTTILLLFTKGRKSGEERINPLIFRDHGDDAHTVVASRGGTDEPPSWFLNLSEEPNVEVQIKGDRFPARARVATDAEQPELWKRMTEVWPDYDQYQQKTSRQIPVVVLERTKA
;
A
#
# COMPACT_ATOMS: atom_id res chain seq x y z
N MET A 1 19.34 -11.49 14.07
CA MET A 1 19.38 -11.25 13.35
C MET A 1 18.93 -10.48 12.85
N SER A 2 19.01 -9.97 12.69
CA SER A 2 18.60 -9.23 12.21
C SER A 2 18.10 -9.22 11.40
N SER A 3 17.88 -9.49 11.27
CA SER A 3 17.38 -9.31 10.56
C SER A 3 16.99 -8.49 9.93
N ALA A 4 17.37 -7.92 10.11
CA ALA A 4 16.89 -6.70 9.58
C ALA A 4 17.28 -6.55 8.16
N LEU A 5 16.65 -7.31 7.37
CA LEU A 5 16.66 -7.03 5.95
C LEU A 5 15.94 -5.71 5.77
N ASP A 6 16.70 -4.64 5.53
CA ASP A 6 16.10 -3.33 5.22
C ASP A 6 15.68 -3.36 3.75
N LEU A 7 14.57 -4.06 3.52
CA LEU A 7 14.08 -4.29 2.17
C LEU A 7 13.28 -3.10 1.65
N HIS A 8 13.35 -2.84 0.37
CA HIS A 8 12.47 -1.91 -0.33
C HIS A 8 12.53 -2.18 -1.83
N GLY A 9 11.47 -1.78 -2.54
CA GLY A 9 11.40 -1.96 -3.99
C GLY A 9 11.36 -3.41 -4.43
N PRO A 10 11.89 -3.71 -5.63
CA PRO A 10 11.85 -5.07 -6.16
C PRO A 10 12.47 -6.15 -5.26
N PRO A 11 13.62 -5.93 -4.61
CA PRO A 11 14.12 -6.94 -3.68
C PRO A 11 13.16 -7.25 -2.52
N HIS A 12 12.42 -6.25 -2.05
CA HIS A 12 11.40 -6.45 -1.02
C HIS A 12 10.30 -7.39 -1.53
N VAL A 13 9.83 -7.14 -2.73
CA VAL A 13 8.80 -7.98 -3.36
C VAL A 13 9.33 -9.42 -3.51
N ASP A 14 10.54 -9.58 -4.01
CA ASP A 14 11.10 -10.91 -4.26
C ASP A 14 11.21 -11.72 -2.96
N ARG A 15 11.73 -11.11 -1.90
CA ARG A 15 11.87 -11.81 -0.61
C ARG A 15 10.50 -12.12 0.00
N TYR A 16 9.56 -11.19 -0.14
CA TYR A 16 8.20 -11.39 0.37
C TYR A 16 7.55 -12.61 -0.31
N LEU A 17 7.66 -12.67 -1.64
CA LEU A 17 7.07 -13.78 -2.40
C LEU A 17 7.77 -15.11 -2.10
N GLU A 18 9.10 -15.12 -2.03
CA GLU A 18 9.87 -16.33 -1.75
C GLU A 18 9.54 -16.93 -0.38
N THR A 19 9.23 -16.10 0.59
CA THR A 19 9.08 -16.51 1.98
C THR A 19 7.63 -16.45 2.48
N ASN A 20 6.68 -16.14 1.60
CA ASN A 20 5.27 -15.91 1.98
C ASN A 20 5.16 -14.88 3.12
N GLY A 21 5.96 -13.84 3.04
CA GLY A 21 5.93 -12.73 3.98
C GLY A 21 6.74 -12.94 5.25
N GLU A 22 7.37 -14.10 5.46
CA GLU A 22 8.24 -14.25 6.62
C GLU A 22 9.33 -13.17 6.61
N ASP A 23 9.92 -12.94 5.42
CA ASP A 23 10.78 -11.78 5.22
C ASP A 23 9.97 -10.72 4.49
N GLY A 24 9.90 -9.54 5.05
CA GLY A 24 9.28 -8.41 4.39
C GLY A 24 7.93 -7.97 4.92
N TYR A 25 7.18 -8.83 5.63
CA TYR A 25 5.91 -8.42 6.23
C TYR A 25 6.14 -7.40 7.35
N ASN A 26 7.06 -7.71 8.27
CA ASN A 26 7.44 -6.76 9.31
C ASN A 26 8.53 -5.84 8.75
N TRP A 27 8.38 -4.56 8.98
CA TRP A 27 9.28 -3.56 8.40
C TRP A 27 9.58 -2.47 9.43
N ARG A 28 10.24 -1.42 8.99
CA ARG A 28 10.73 -0.34 9.85
C ARG A 28 9.67 0.17 10.81
N ASN A 29 10.07 0.48 12.01
CA ASN A 29 9.22 1.12 13.04
C ASN A 29 7.96 0.32 13.38
N GLY A 30 8.04 -1.01 13.25
CA GLY A 30 6.91 -1.87 13.59
C GLY A 30 5.77 -1.86 12.58
N THR A 31 6.02 -1.35 11.37
CA THR A 31 5.01 -1.36 10.32
C THR A 31 4.86 -2.75 9.72
N THR A 32 3.72 -2.97 9.08
CA THR A 32 3.45 -4.20 8.36
C THR A 32 3.23 -3.89 6.89
N ILE A 33 3.64 -4.82 6.04
CA ILE A 33 3.70 -4.64 4.59
C ILE A 33 2.77 -5.65 3.91
N LEU A 34 1.99 -5.15 2.94
CA LEU A 34 1.30 -6.00 1.99
C LEU A 34 1.93 -5.81 0.61
N LEU A 35 1.68 -6.75 -0.28
CA LEU A 35 1.99 -6.56 -1.70
C LEU A 35 0.71 -6.19 -2.43
N LEU A 36 0.77 -5.12 -3.21
CA LEU A 36 -0.33 -4.68 -4.06
C LEU A 36 0.00 -5.01 -5.50
N PHE A 37 -0.91 -5.74 -6.15
CA PHE A 37 -0.78 -6.13 -7.54
C PHE A 37 -1.75 -5.30 -8.37
N THR A 38 -1.22 -4.48 -9.27
CA THR A 38 -2.04 -3.65 -10.15
C THR A 38 -1.73 -4.00 -11.61
N LYS A 39 -2.67 -3.68 -12.49
CA LYS A 39 -2.46 -3.82 -13.92
C LYS A 39 -1.86 -2.53 -14.45
N GLY A 40 -0.69 -2.62 -15.06
CA GLY A 40 -0.02 -1.45 -15.64
C GLY A 40 -0.91 -0.80 -16.67
N ARG A 41 -1.23 0.50 -16.48
CA ARG A 41 -2.17 1.21 -17.33
C ARG A 41 -1.69 1.40 -18.77
N LYS A 42 -0.40 1.29 -18.99
CA LYS A 42 0.18 1.46 -20.33
C LYS A 42 0.50 0.12 -20.99
N SER A 43 1.07 -0.80 -20.23
CA SER A 43 1.55 -2.08 -20.79
C SER A 43 0.55 -3.22 -20.62
N GLY A 44 -0.36 -3.13 -19.64
CA GLY A 44 -1.21 -4.24 -19.25
C GLY A 44 -0.51 -5.28 -18.42
N GLU A 45 0.78 -5.10 -18.12
CA GLU A 45 1.55 -6.04 -17.32
C GLU A 45 1.28 -5.85 -15.84
N GLU A 46 1.38 -6.94 -15.09
CA GLU A 46 1.21 -6.89 -13.64
C GLU A 46 2.37 -6.12 -13.00
N ARG A 47 2.01 -5.21 -12.10
CA ARG A 47 2.97 -4.46 -11.29
C ARG A 47 2.76 -4.80 -9.84
N ILE A 48 3.84 -4.94 -9.09
CA ILE A 48 3.80 -5.37 -7.68
C ILE A 48 4.54 -4.35 -6.84
N ASN A 49 3.89 -3.84 -5.81
CA ASN A 49 4.48 -2.85 -4.91
C ASN A 49 4.31 -3.26 -3.45
N PRO A 50 5.39 -3.18 -2.64
CA PRO A 50 5.26 -3.38 -1.20
C PRO A 50 4.79 -2.07 -0.55
N LEU A 51 3.75 -2.14 0.28
CA LEU A 51 3.15 -0.95 0.88
C LEU A 51 2.89 -1.16 2.35
N ILE A 52 3.12 -0.11 3.15
CA ILE A 52 2.69 -0.08 4.54
C ILE A 52 1.16 -0.05 4.57
N PHE A 53 0.56 -0.87 5.43
CA PHE A 53 -0.89 -0.93 5.52
C PHE A 53 -1.38 -1.04 6.96
N ARG A 54 -2.65 -0.74 7.15
CA ARG A 54 -3.39 -1.07 8.37
C ARG A 54 -4.71 -1.70 7.99
N ASP A 55 -5.22 -2.55 8.88
CA ASP A 55 -6.54 -3.13 8.68
C ASP A 55 -7.63 -2.06 8.86
N HIS A 56 -8.71 -2.20 8.09
CA HIS A 56 -9.86 -1.32 8.16
C HIS A 56 -11.11 -2.21 8.20
N GLY A 57 -11.44 -2.72 9.37
CA GLY A 57 -12.47 -3.73 9.52
C GLY A 57 -11.93 -5.10 9.12
N ASP A 58 -12.83 -6.05 8.88
CA ASP A 58 -12.46 -7.44 8.69
C ASP A 58 -11.90 -7.73 7.29
N ASP A 59 -12.42 -7.06 6.28
CA ASP A 59 -12.12 -7.40 4.89
C ASP A 59 -11.56 -6.22 4.09
N ALA A 60 -11.03 -5.21 4.77
CA ALA A 60 -10.47 -4.06 4.10
C ALA A 60 -9.12 -3.67 4.71
N HIS A 61 -8.29 -3.03 3.90
CA HIS A 61 -6.95 -2.60 4.31
C HIS A 61 -6.69 -1.22 3.73
N THR A 62 -5.97 -0.37 4.47
CA THR A 62 -5.68 0.99 4.01
C THR A 62 -4.20 1.16 3.71
N VAL A 63 -3.91 1.89 2.64
CA VAL A 63 -2.56 2.27 2.24
C VAL A 63 -2.57 3.75 1.87
N VAL A 64 -1.38 4.36 1.78
CA VAL A 64 -1.27 5.80 1.52
C VAL A 64 -0.50 6.01 0.22
N ALA A 65 -1.07 6.80 -0.70
CA ALA A 65 -0.47 7.07 -2.01
C ALA A 65 0.46 8.28 -1.93
N SER A 66 1.49 8.21 -1.07
CA SER A 66 2.35 9.35 -0.74
C SER A 66 3.48 9.59 -1.73
N ARG A 67 4.12 8.53 -2.18
CA ARG A 67 5.36 8.62 -2.97
C ARG A 67 6.36 9.61 -2.32
N GLY A 68 6.49 9.53 -0.98
CA GLY A 68 7.42 10.38 -0.26
C GLY A 68 7.07 11.86 -0.27
N GLY A 69 5.84 12.23 -0.64
CA GLY A 69 5.38 13.63 -0.67
C GLY A 69 5.71 14.35 -1.96
N THR A 70 5.99 13.61 -3.04
CA THR A 70 6.19 14.24 -4.35
C THR A 70 4.88 14.79 -4.90
N ASP A 71 4.98 15.74 -5.85
CA ASP A 71 3.79 16.33 -6.46
C ASP A 71 3.03 15.34 -7.34
N GLU A 72 3.70 14.30 -7.81
CA GLU A 72 3.05 13.25 -8.60
C GLU A 72 2.71 12.05 -7.73
N PRO A 73 1.54 11.43 -7.95
CA PRO A 73 1.19 10.23 -7.21
C PRO A 73 2.03 9.04 -7.67
N PRO A 74 2.08 7.96 -6.86
CA PRO A 74 2.80 6.75 -7.28
C PRO A 74 2.11 6.10 -8.47
N SER A 75 2.89 5.38 -9.29
CA SER A 75 2.35 4.71 -10.47
C SER A 75 1.24 3.72 -10.14
N TRP A 76 1.37 3.00 -9.02
CA TRP A 76 0.33 2.03 -8.64
C TRP A 76 -1.01 2.72 -8.38
N PHE A 77 -0.98 3.96 -7.87
CA PHE A 77 -2.21 4.73 -7.66
C PHE A 77 -2.87 5.06 -9.00
N LEU A 78 -2.08 5.45 -9.98
CA LEU A 78 -2.59 5.75 -11.31
C LEU A 78 -3.15 4.47 -11.97
N ASN A 79 -2.47 3.35 -11.78
CA ASN A 79 -2.91 2.06 -12.30
C ASN A 79 -4.27 1.66 -11.73
N LEU A 80 -4.43 1.73 -10.40
CA LEU A 80 -5.70 1.34 -9.78
C LEU A 80 -6.82 2.34 -10.04
N SER A 81 -6.47 3.58 -10.37
CA SER A 81 -7.48 4.57 -10.75
C SER A 81 -8.12 4.21 -12.08
N GLU A 82 -7.37 3.56 -12.98
CA GLU A 82 -7.91 3.11 -14.26
C GLU A 82 -8.51 1.70 -14.18
N GLU A 83 -7.90 0.81 -13.36
CA GLU A 83 -8.44 -0.52 -13.14
C GLU A 83 -8.48 -0.80 -11.64
N PRO A 84 -9.63 -0.55 -10.98
CA PRO A 84 -9.73 -0.69 -9.53
C PRO A 84 -9.78 -2.14 -9.03
N ASN A 85 -9.96 -3.11 -9.90
CA ASN A 85 -9.88 -4.51 -9.51
C ASN A 85 -8.41 -4.89 -9.43
N VAL A 86 -7.94 -5.19 -8.21
CA VAL A 86 -6.54 -5.46 -7.92
C VAL A 86 -6.43 -6.78 -7.16
N GLU A 87 -5.19 -7.17 -6.84
CA GLU A 87 -4.95 -8.25 -5.90
C GLU A 87 -4.04 -7.77 -4.79
N VAL A 88 -4.15 -8.40 -3.65
CA VAL A 88 -3.38 -8.07 -2.46
C VAL A 88 -2.83 -9.36 -1.90
N GLN A 89 -1.57 -9.32 -1.42
CA GLN A 89 -1.02 -10.46 -0.69
C GLN A 89 -0.56 -10.00 0.68
N ILE A 90 -1.05 -10.67 1.70
CA ILE A 90 -0.63 -10.46 3.09
C ILE A 90 -0.08 -11.78 3.57
N LYS A 91 1.24 -11.83 3.79
CA LYS A 91 1.95 -13.08 4.07
C LYS A 91 1.70 -14.07 2.94
N GLY A 92 1.15 -15.24 3.22
CA GLY A 92 0.86 -16.23 2.20
C GLY A 92 -0.55 -16.15 1.63
N ASP A 93 -1.36 -15.18 2.05
CA ASP A 93 -2.75 -15.05 1.62
C ASP A 93 -2.87 -14.02 0.50
N ARG A 94 -3.07 -14.49 -0.72
CA ARG A 94 -3.29 -13.63 -1.89
C ARG A 94 -4.78 -13.68 -2.25
N PHE A 95 -5.39 -12.50 -2.37
CA PHE A 95 -6.83 -12.39 -2.59
C PHE A 95 -7.16 -11.22 -3.50
N PRO A 96 -8.31 -11.29 -4.19
CA PRO A 96 -8.77 -10.17 -5.01
C PRO A 96 -9.36 -9.07 -4.12
N ALA A 97 -9.23 -7.83 -4.57
CA ALA A 97 -9.73 -6.67 -3.86
C ALA A 97 -10.17 -5.60 -4.85
N ARG A 98 -11.04 -4.71 -4.38
CA ARG A 98 -11.42 -3.52 -5.13
C ARG A 98 -10.85 -2.30 -4.41
N ALA A 99 -10.10 -1.51 -5.15
CA ALA A 99 -9.47 -0.31 -4.63
C ALA A 99 -10.42 0.88 -4.77
N ARG A 100 -10.47 1.73 -3.72
CA ARG A 100 -11.17 3.01 -3.80
C ARG A 100 -10.43 4.04 -2.98
N VAL A 101 -10.57 5.29 -3.35
CA VAL A 101 -10.04 6.40 -2.56
C VAL A 101 -10.96 6.63 -1.37
N ALA A 102 -10.40 6.93 -0.20
CA ALA A 102 -11.20 7.28 0.98
C ALA A 102 -12.08 8.48 0.65
N THR A 103 -13.31 8.44 1.14
CA THR A 103 -14.22 9.59 0.99
C THR A 103 -13.71 10.77 1.81
N ASP A 104 -14.20 11.97 1.52
CA ASP A 104 -13.82 13.15 2.28
C ASP A 104 -14.15 13.00 3.77
N ALA A 105 -15.22 12.28 4.08
CA ALA A 105 -15.59 12.01 5.46
C ALA A 105 -14.64 11.03 6.15
N GLU A 106 -14.10 10.07 5.41
CA GLU A 106 -13.18 9.05 5.94
C GLU A 106 -11.74 9.54 6.06
N GLN A 107 -11.32 10.42 5.16
CA GLN A 107 -9.91 10.78 4.99
C GLN A 107 -9.23 11.21 6.29
N PRO A 108 -9.80 12.13 7.10
CA PRO A 108 -9.10 12.58 8.30
C PRO A 108 -8.83 11.46 9.31
N GLU A 109 -9.82 10.59 9.53
CA GLU A 109 -9.67 9.48 10.46
C GLU A 109 -8.67 8.46 9.97
N LEU A 110 -8.74 8.10 8.69
CA LEU A 110 -7.83 7.11 8.11
C LEU A 110 -6.42 7.68 8.03
N TRP A 111 -6.27 8.96 7.70
CA TRP A 111 -4.97 9.62 7.70
C TRP A 111 -4.33 9.54 9.09
N LYS A 112 -5.11 9.86 10.12
CA LYS A 112 -4.62 9.80 11.49
C LYS A 112 -4.14 8.39 11.85
N ARG A 113 -4.89 7.37 11.48
CA ARG A 113 -4.53 5.99 11.76
C ARG A 113 -3.22 5.60 11.06
N MET A 114 -3.04 6.06 9.83
CA MET A 114 -1.81 5.76 9.07
C MET A 114 -0.61 6.50 9.65
N THR A 115 -0.77 7.74 10.10
CA THR A 115 0.33 8.48 10.72
C THR A 115 0.74 7.91 12.07
N GLU A 116 -0.14 7.16 12.73
CA GLU A 116 0.22 6.46 13.96
C GLU A 116 1.30 5.41 13.72
N VAL A 117 1.31 4.78 12.56
CA VAL A 117 2.31 3.77 12.23
C VAL A 117 3.47 4.33 11.40
N TRP A 118 3.25 5.44 10.69
CA TRP A 118 4.30 6.08 9.89
C TRP A 118 4.13 7.60 9.96
N PRO A 119 4.63 8.24 11.02
CA PRO A 119 4.44 9.70 11.20
C PRO A 119 4.96 10.57 10.06
N ASP A 120 5.90 10.06 9.28
CA ASP A 120 6.47 10.81 8.17
C ASP A 120 5.44 11.18 7.09
N TYR A 121 4.27 10.52 7.07
CA TYR A 121 3.20 10.90 6.14
C TYR A 121 2.80 12.37 6.29
N ASP A 122 2.77 12.89 7.52
CA ASP A 122 2.46 14.30 7.74
C ASP A 122 3.51 15.21 7.10
N GLN A 123 4.79 14.82 7.17
CA GLN A 123 5.86 15.56 6.53
C GLN A 123 5.73 15.49 5.01
N TYR A 124 5.36 14.34 4.48
CA TYR A 124 5.15 14.17 3.04
C TYR A 124 4.04 15.09 2.55
N GLN A 125 2.95 15.20 3.31
CA GLN A 125 1.83 16.08 2.94
C GLN A 125 2.26 17.55 2.89
N GLN A 126 3.21 17.96 3.74
CA GLN A 126 3.71 19.32 3.75
C GLN A 126 4.57 19.65 2.54
N LYS A 127 5.10 18.64 1.86
CA LYS A 127 5.98 18.85 0.69
C LYS A 127 5.23 19.11 -0.60
N THR A 128 3.92 18.86 -0.63
CA THR A 128 3.13 18.98 -1.85
C THR A 128 1.81 19.66 -1.56
N SER A 129 1.29 20.37 -2.58
CA SER A 129 -0.05 20.98 -2.48
C SER A 129 -1.17 20.00 -2.80
N ARG A 130 -0.87 18.86 -3.44
CA ARG A 130 -1.91 17.87 -3.68
C ARG A 130 -2.31 17.21 -2.36
N GLN A 131 -3.58 16.84 -2.23
CA GLN A 131 -3.99 16.01 -1.11
C GLN A 131 -3.53 14.59 -1.35
N ILE A 132 -2.72 14.05 -0.44
CA ILE A 132 -2.26 12.67 -0.53
C ILE A 132 -3.41 11.76 -0.11
N PRO A 133 -3.93 10.92 -1.02
CA PRO A 133 -5.10 10.11 -0.67
C PRO A 133 -4.74 8.89 0.14
N VAL A 134 -5.64 8.51 1.03
CA VAL A 134 -5.66 7.18 1.61
C VAL A 134 -6.49 6.31 0.69
N VAL A 135 -6.01 5.11 0.39
CA VAL A 135 -6.69 4.17 -0.48
C VAL A 135 -7.18 3.00 0.37
N VAL A 136 -8.44 2.63 0.18
CA VAL A 136 -9.05 1.49 0.86
C VAL A 136 -9.10 0.32 -0.14
N LEU A 137 -8.54 -0.81 0.28
CA LEU A 137 -8.51 -2.03 -0.53
C LEU A 137 -9.51 -2.99 0.10
N GLU A 138 -10.66 -3.16 -0.54
CA GLU A 138 -11.75 -3.98 -0.02
C GLU A 138 -11.71 -5.35 -0.67
N ARG A 139 -11.54 -6.39 0.17
CA ARG A 139 -11.49 -7.76 -0.32
C ARG A 139 -12.80 -8.11 -1.02
N THR A 140 -12.69 -8.70 -2.21
CA THR A 140 -13.84 -9.17 -2.97
C THR A 140 -13.85 -10.69 -2.97
N LYS A 141 -15.01 -11.25 -3.30
CA LYS A 141 -15.11 -12.70 -3.45
C LYS A 141 -14.50 -13.12 -4.77
N ALA A 142 -13.73 -14.17 -4.72
CA ALA A 142 -13.15 -14.74 -5.92
C ALA A 142 -14.24 -15.39 -6.79
#